data_42a72c93be5793456385b037862d2216
#
_entry.id   42a72c93be5793456385b037862d2216
#
_cell.length_a   1.000
_cell.length_b   1.000
_cell.length_c   1.000
_cell.angle_alpha   90.00
_cell.angle_beta   90.00
_cell.angle_gamma   90.00
#
_symmetry.space_group_name_H-M   'P 1'
#
loop_
_entity.id
_entity.type
_entity.pdbx_description
1 polymer ?
#
loop_
_entity_poly.entity_id
_entity_poly.type
_entity_poly.pdbx_seq_one_letter_code
_entity_poly.pdbx_strand_id
1 'polypeptide(L)'
;MSANKNDSLQAANPPKDDELKPLRDSKYAQPIEELTNLLSQSNQAFLLGAGSGKCAGLPLMEELTQKVLDAIPETESTHAILRGLVQEFAESKGCTIEDYMSELVDLISIAERRTIRSAQTANVSISESSYSATDLQTALTRIKQEIEKAIIGCKVKIHNHRQFIRAVHNLQSGKTGYGRTVDYFTLNYDTLIEDALSLEKVSLADGFNGGVTGWWNVNAYNSAEVMAKVFKIHGSIDWCLLDDDVLPRRIRHGLKDDTGKEPVLIWPAATKYRESQRDPFAQILNEMRKTLRPPQNEVILTIIGYSFGDSHINVELNTALLEADGRLTIIVCTELEKPDGLLNNWHTEPRFKEHVRIYARRGFFHSTNTIESNEDLPWWKFEVLGRLLGGER
;
A
#
# COMPACT_ATOMS: atom_id res chain seq x y z
N MET A 1 0.63 31.29 -56.48
CA MET A 1 0.63 32.38 -55.48
C MET A 1 0.13 31.75 -54.20
N SER A 2 1.06 31.45 -53.49
CA SER A 2 1.60 31.88 -52.23
C SER A 2 0.95 31.18 -51.01
N ALA A 3 1.64 30.20 -50.53
CA ALA A 3 1.44 29.52 -49.27
C ALA A 3 1.66 30.47 -48.11
N ASN A 4 0.88 30.30 -47.03
CA ASN A 4 1.28 30.70 -45.69
C ASN A 4 1.05 29.52 -44.73
N LYS A 5 2.15 28.86 -44.45
CA LYS A 5 2.28 27.93 -43.29
C LYS A 5 2.42 28.81 -42.05
N ASN A 6 1.45 28.79 -41.18
CA ASN A 6 1.62 29.22 -39.80
C ASN A 6 2.21 28.04 -38.99
N ASP A 7 3.51 28.08 -38.84
CA ASP A 7 4.23 27.31 -37.81
C ASP A 7 3.87 27.93 -36.45
N SER A 8 2.89 27.30 -35.77
CA SER A 8 2.70 27.55 -34.35
C SER A 8 3.83 26.83 -33.59
N LEU A 9 4.85 27.58 -33.22
CA LEU A 9 5.85 27.20 -32.22
C LEU A 9 5.13 26.77 -30.94
N GLN A 10 5.06 25.47 -30.72
CA GLN A 10 4.73 24.95 -29.42
C GLN A 10 5.77 25.47 -28.44
N ALA A 11 5.33 26.29 -27.48
CA ALA A 11 6.15 26.73 -26.37
C ALA A 11 6.69 25.46 -25.66
N ALA A 12 8.02 25.32 -25.71
CA ALA A 12 8.71 24.28 -24.98
C ALA A 12 8.34 24.42 -23.49
N ASN A 13 7.82 23.36 -22.89
CA ASN A 13 7.66 23.29 -21.44
C ASN A 13 9.01 23.66 -20.80
N PRO A 14 9.02 24.46 -19.71
CA PRO A 14 10.25 24.73 -18.98
C PRO A 14 10.92 23.41 -18.62
N PRO A 15 12.26 23.32 -18.64
CA PRO A 15 12.95 22.11 -18.26
C PRO A 15 12.44 21.69 -16.87
N LYS A 16 11.93 20.46 -16.76
CA LYS A 16 11.65 19.87 -15.45
C LYS A 16 12.93 19.98 -14.64
N ASP A 17 12.86 20.57 -13.44
CA ASP A 17 13.98 20.52 -12.51
C ASP A 17 14.52 19.11 -12.49
N ASP A 18 15.83 18.97 -12.69
CA ASP A 18 16.48 17.67 -12.78
C ASP A 18 16.50 17.03 -11.37
N GLU A 19 15.44 16.33 -11.07
CA GLU A 19 15.18 15.74 -9.76
C GLU A 19 16.30 14.77 -9.31
N LEU A 20 17.04 14.17 -10.26
CA LEU A 20 18.18 13.29 -9.95
C LEU A 20 19.47 14.06 -9.63
N LYS A 21 19.53 15.36 -9.87
CA LYS A 21 20.73 16.18 -9.68
C LYS A 21 21.40 15.98 -8.31
N PRO A 22 20.68 15.96 -7.17
CA PRO A 22 21.31 15.74 -5.87
C PRO A 22 22.00 14.37 -5.73
N LEU A 23 21.57 13.36 -6.52
CA LEU A 23 22.13 12.01 -6.47
C LEU A 23 23.39 11.82 -7.35
N ARG A 24 23.79 12.81 -8.13
CA ARG A 24 25.00 12.72 -8.98
C ARG A 24 26.31 12.96 -8.24
N ASP A 25 26.28 13.36 -6.99
CA ASP A 25 27.49 13.41 -6.16
C ASP A 25 28.07 11.99 -6.04
N SER A 26 29.39 11.87 -6.26
CA SER A 26 30.12 10.61 -6.27
C SER A 26 29.96 9.79 -4.97
N LYS A 27 29.70 10.44 -3.84
CA LYS A 27 29.46 9.77 -2.56
C LYS A 27 28.20 8.88 -2.55
N TYR A 28 27.23 9.15 -3.45
CA TYR A 28 25.99 8.37 -3.58
C TYR A 28 26.08 7.27 -4.65
N ALA A 29 27.16 7.24 -5.44
CA ALA A 29 27.32 6.25 -6.49
C ALA A 29 27.29 4.81 -5.97
N GLN A 30 28.01 4.53 -4.89
CA GLN A 30 28.05 3.21 -4.27
C GLN A 30 26.69 2.74 -3.75
N PRO A 31 25.93 3.50 -2.93
CA PRO A 31 24.57 3.12 -2.52
C PRO A 31 23.63 2.84 -3.69
N ILE A 32 23.68 3.63 -4.76
CA ILE A 32 22.83 3.44 -5.93
C ILE A 32 23.22 2.19 -6.73
N GLU A 33 24.51 1.94 -6.89
CA GLU A 33 25.00 0.71 -7.52
C GLU A 33 24.62 -0.52 -6.71
N GLU A 34 24.80 -0.47 -5.39
CA GLU A 34 24.42 -1.55 -4.47
C GLU A 34 22.92 -1.86 -4.57
N LEU A 35 22.05 -0.84 -4.59
CA LEU A 35 20.61 -0.99 -4.79
C LEU A 35 20.30 -1.76 -6.09
N THR A 36 20.89 -1.35 -7.21
CA THR A 36 20.65 -1.99 -8.51
C THR A 36 21.18 -3.43 -8.53
N ASN A 37 22.35 -3.67 -7.95
CA ASN A 37 22.98 -5.00 -7.91
C ASN A 37 22.16 -5.96 -7.07
N LEU A 38 21.74 -5.58 -5.86
CA LEU A 38 20.91 -6.41 -5.00
C LEU A 38 19.62 -6.81 -5.70
N LEU A 39 18.95 -5.85 -6.33
CA LEU A 39 17.68 -6.09 -7.02
C LEU A 39 17.84 -6.91 -8.32
N SER A 40 19.04 -7.05 -8.89
CA SER A 40 19.29 -7.89 -10.06
C SER A 40 19.63 -9.35 -9.72
N GLN A 41 20.11 -9.64 -8.52
CA GLN A 41 20.72 -10.94 -8.18
C GLN A 41 19.82 -11.87 -7.38
N SER A 42 18.92 -11.35 -6.55
CA SER A 42 18.13 -12.12 -5.61
C SER A 42 16.64 -12.16 -5.97
N ASN A 43 15.86 -13.03 -5.33
CA ASN A 43 14.41 -12.98 -5.42
C ASN A 43 13.91 -11.66 -4.81
N GLN A 44 12.97 -11.04 -5.49
CA GLN A 44 12.47 -9.72 -5.09
C GLN A 44 11.07 -9.80 -4.55
N ALA A 45 10.86 -9.04 -3.49
CA ALA A 45 9.54 -8.67 -2.99
C ALA A 45 9.49 -7.15 -2.76
N PHE A 46 8.32 -6.57 -2.94
CA PHE A 46 8.06 -5.16 -2.67
C PHE A 46 6.93 -5.03 -1.65
N LEU A 47 7.07 -4.13 -0.70
CA LEU A 47 5.98 -3.67 0.16
C LEU A 47 5.68 -2.21 -0.18
N LEU A 48 4.49 -1.98 -0.71
CA LEU A 48 4.04 -0.69 -1.22
C LEU A 48 2.99 -0.09 -0.29
N GLY A 49 3.29 1.09 0.25
CA GLY A 49 2.34 1.88 1.03
C GLY A 49 1.75 3.04 0.24
N ALA A 50 0.88 3.83 0.86
CA ALA A 50 0.11 4.92 0.24
C ALA A 50 1.00 5.97 -0.47
N GLY A 51 2.22 6.21 0.02
CA GLY A 51 3.19 7.12 -0.60
C GLY A 51 3.57 6.73 -2.04
N SER A 52 3.47 5.44 -2.41
CA SER A 52 3.74 5.00 -3.78
C SER A 52 2.67 5.49 -4.78
N GLY A 53 1.44 5.73 -4.32
CA GLY A 53 0.35 6.26 -5.15
C GLY A 53 0.36 7.78 -5.33
N LYS A 54 1.15 8.53 -4.52
CA LYS A 54 1.18 10.00 -4.54
C LYS A 54 1.57 10.56 -5.90
N CYS A 55 2.58 10.01 -6.54
CA CYS A 55 3.03 10.43 -7.87
C CYS A 55 2.01 10.15 -8.98
N ALA A 56 1.07 9.26 -8.74
CA ALA A 56 -0.06 9.00 -9.64
C ALA A 56 -1.24 9.96 -9.41
N GLY A 57 -1.23 10.75 -8.34
CA GLY A 57 -2.30 11.69 -7.99
C GLY A 57 -3.34 11.11 -7.03
N LEU A 58 -3.04 10.00 -6.36
CA LEU A 58 -3.88 9.47 -5.30
C LEU A 58 -3.66 10.24 -3.99
N PRO A 59 -4.70 10.40 -3.17
CA PRO A 59 -4.61 11.09 -1.89
C PRO A 59 -3.79 10.27 -0.89
N LEU A 60 -3.02 10.94 -0.05
CA LEU A 60 -2.51 10.36 1.19
C LEU A 60 -3.62 10.28 2.25
N MET A 61 -3.36 9.59 3.35
CA MET A 61 -4.38 9.27 4.35
C MET A 61 -5.09 10.50 4.93
N GLU A 62 -4.36 11.59 5.21
CA GLU A 62 -4.96 12.84 5.69
C GLU A 62 -5.92 13.48 4.65
N GLU A 63 -5.48 13.53 3.38
CA GLU A 63 -6.29 14.04 2.30
C GLU A 63 -7.52 13.15 2.03
N LEU A 64 -7.36 11.85 2.14
CA LEU A 64 -8.45 10.88 2.01
C LEU A 64 -9.47 11.06 3.14
N THR A 65 -8.99 11.21 4.38
CA THR A 65 -9.83 11.49 5.54
C THR A 65 -10.69 12.72 5.31
N GLN A 66 -10.07 13.84 4.92
CA GLN A 66 -10.80 15.07 4.67
C GLN A 66 -11.83 14.92 3.54
N LYS A 67 -11.47 14.26 2.44
CA LYS A 67 -12.41 13.99 1.33
C LYS A 67 -13.63 13.18 1.78
N VAL A 68 -13.44 12.18 2.64
CA VAL A 68 -14.54 11.37 3.16
C VAL A 68 -15.43 12.18 4.10
N LEU A 69 -14.83 12.95 5.01
CA LEU A 69 -15.59 13.83 5.92
C LEU A 69 -16.44 14.86 5.17
N ASP A 70 -15.86 15.47 4.13
CA ASP A 70 -16.55 16.49 3.31
C ASP A 70 -17.65 15.89 2.39
N ALA A 71 -17.53 14.62 2.03
CA ALA A 71 -18.47 13.96 1.11
C ALA A 71 -19.76 13.48 1.78
N ILE A 72 -19.78 13.34 3.11
CA ILE A 72 -20.95 12.85 3.84
C ILE A 72 -21.83 14.03 4.27
N PRO A 73 -23.07 14.15 3.76
CA PRO A 73 -23.96 15.27 4.06
C PRO A 73 -24.32 15.38 5.54
N GLU A 74 -24.46 16.60 6.04
CA GLU A 74 -24.85 16.89 7.45
C GLU A 74 -26.24 16.29 7.81
N THR A 75 -27.08 16.03 6.83
CA THR A 75 -28.40 15.44 7.02
C THR A 75 -28.37 13.92 7.25
N GLU A 76 -27.24 13.26 7.01
CA GLU A 76 -27.09 11.83 7.24
C GLU A 76 -26.67 11.53 8.69
N SER A 77 -27.22 10.44 9.27
CA SER A 77 -26.82 9.96 10.62
C SER A 77 -25.32 9.63 10.68
N THR A 78 -24.75 9.16 9.59
CA THR A 78 -23.30 8.89 9.46
C THR A 78 -22.46 10.14 9.74
N HIS A 79 -22.90 11.32 9.29
CA HIS A 79 -22.20 12.57 9.57
C HIS A 79 -22.18 12.88 11.06
N ALA A 80 -23.31 12.71 11.77
CA ALA A 80 -23.39 12.94 13.22
C ALA A 80 -22.45 11.96 13.99
N ILE A 81 -22.41 10.69 13.57
CA ILE A 81 -21.52 9.67 14.13
C ILE A 81 -20.05 10.07 13.95
N LEU A 82 -19.65 10.42 12.73
CA LEU A 82 -18.26 10.83 12.43
C LEU A 82 -17.87 12.11 13.17
N ARG A 83 -18.76 13.09 13.25
CA ARG A 83 -18.53 14.33 14.04
C ARG A 83 -18.32 14.02 15.51
N GLY A 84 -19.10 13.10 16.07
CA GLY A 84 -18.91 12.64 17.44
C GLY A 84 -17.53 12.01 17.65
N LEU A 85 -17.10 11.13 16.76
CA LEU A 85 -15.76 10.51 16.81
C LEU A 85 -14.63 11.54 16.66
N VAL A 86 -14.74 12.46 15.70
CA VAL A 86 -13.78 13.55 15.51
C VAL A 86 -13.67 14.38 16.78
N GLN A 87 -14.78 14.64 17.48
CA GLN A 87 -14.78 15.38 18.73
C GLN A 87 -14.13 14.59 19.87
N GLU A 88 -14.40 13.29 19.99
CA GLU A 88 -13.77 12.43 21.01
C GLU A 88 -12.26 12.30 20.82
N PHE A 89 -11.80 12.29 19.56
CA PHE A 89 -10.38 12.21 19.22
C PHE A 89 -9.70 13.59 19.03
N ALA A 90 -10.36 14.68 19.37
CA ALA A 90 -9.84 16.03 19.12
C ALA A 90 -8.48 16.33 19.79
N GLU A 91 -8.18 15.68 20.91
CA GLU A 91 -6.88 15.79 21.59
C GLU A 91 -5.81 14.85 21.04
N SER A 92 -6.21 13.88 20.22
CA SER A 92 -5.30 12.92 19.59
C SER A 92 -4.74 13.51 18.30
N LYS A 93 -3.40 13.53 18.18
CA LYS A 93 -2.77 14.05 16.97
C LYS A 93 -2.78 13.03 15.86
N GLY A 94 -3.19 13.47 14.65
CA GLY A 94 -3.03 12.68 13.42
C GLY A 94 -4.04 11.55 13.23
N CYS A 95 -5.22 11.61 13.88
CA CYS A 95 -6.30 10.65 13.63
C CYS A 95 -6.80 10.74 12.18
N THR A 96 -6.99 9.59 11.60
CA THR A 96 -7.38 9.41 10.21
C THR A 96 -8.72 8.68 10.10
N ILE A 97 -9.26 8.58 8.90
CA ILE A 97 -10.49 7.82 8.66
C ILE A 97 -10.34 6.34 9.08
N GLU A 98 -9.13 5.81 9.05
CA GLU A 98 -8.86 4.45 9.50
C GLU A 98 -9.05 4.30 11.01
N ASP A 99 -8.66 5.30 11.79
CA ASP A 99 -8.86 5.31 13.25
C ASP A 99 -10.36 5.39 13.60
N TYR A 100 -11.10 6.23 12.89
CA TYR A 100 -12.57 6.34 13.07
C TYR A 100 -13.30 5.05 12.71
N MET A 101 -12.93 4.40 11.60
CA MET A 101 -13.49 3.09 11.24
C MET A 101 -13.15 2.02 12.27
N SER A 102 -11.98 2.09 12.87
CA SER A 102 -11.54 1.18 13.91
C SER A 102 -12.40 1.26 15.15
N GLU A 103 -12.62 2.47 15.63
CA GLU A 103 -13.50 2.73 16.76
C GLU A 103 -14.93 2.25 16.48
N LEU A 104 -15.44 2.51 15.26
CA LEU A 104 -16.76 2.02 14.85
C LEU A 104 -16.86 0.50 14.95
N VAL A 105 -15.86 -0.25 14.49
CA VAL A 105 -15.88 -1.73 14.57
C VAL A 105 -15.88 -2.23 16.01
N ASP A 106 -15.11 -1.60 16.88
CA ASP A 106 -15.09 -1.96 18.29
C ASP A 106 -16.44 -1.66 18.97
N LEU A 107 -17.03 -0.49 18.69
CA LEU A 107 -18.35 -0.11 19.19
C LEU A 107 -19.47 -1.02 18.66
N ILE A 108 -19.44 -1.41 17.38
CA ILE A 108 -20.36 -2.39 16.79
C ILE A 108 -20.25 -3.70 17.57
N SER A 109 -19.03 -4.22 17.76
CA SER A 109 -18.78 -5.46 18.47
C SER A 109 -19.27 -5.43 19.94
N ILE A 110 -19.18 -4.27 20.59
CA ILE A 110 -19.68 -4.06 21.94
C ILE A 110 -21.23 -4.07 21.94
N ALA A 111 -21.86 -3.33 21.03
CA ALA A 111 -23.31 -3.23 20.93
C ALA A 111 -23.95 -4.60 20.63
N GLU A 112 -23.40 -5.36 19.67
CA GLU A 112 -23.86 -6.71 19.32
C GLU A 112 -23.77 -7.67 20.51
N ARG A 113 -22.64 -7.71 21.21
CA ARG A 113 -22.46 -8.58 22.39
C ARG A 113 -23.41 -8.23 23.52
N ARG A 114 -23.70 -6.95 23.73
CA ARG A 114 -24.67 -6.49 24.73
C ARG A 114 -26.10 -6.89 24.34
N THR A 115 -26.46 -6.70 23.08
CA THR A 115 -27.77 -7.09 22.52
C THR A 115 -28.02 -8.60 22.69
N ILE A 116 -27.04 -9.44 22.35
CA ILE A 116 -27.15 -10.91 22.52
C ILE A 116 -27.38 -11.29 24.00
N ARG A 117 -26.73 -10.61 24.94
CA ARG A 117 -26.81 -10.91 26.37
C ARG A 117 -28.07 -10.38 27.05
N SER A 118 -28.58 -9.25 26.62
CA SER A 118 -29.74 -8.58 27.24
C SER A 118 -31.07 -8.96 26.63
N ALA A 119 -31.09 -9.65 25.50
CA ALA A 119 -32.28 -9.90 24.67
C ALA A 119 -33.03 -8.60 24.28
N GLN A 120 -32.38 -7.45 24.36
CA GLN A 120 -32.87 -6.14 23.97
C GLN A 120 -31.78 -5.44 23.16
N THR A 121 -32.19 -4.60 22.23
CA THR A 121 -31.24 -3.75 21.46
C THR A 121 -30.43 -2.90 22.43
N ALA A 122 -29.12 -3.11 22.45
CA ALA A 122 -28.22 -2.36 23.30
C ALA A 122 -27.51 -1.30 22.46
N ASN A 123 -27.61 -0.06 22.87
CA ASN A 123 -26.92 1.06 22.24
C ASN A 123 -25.54 1.30 22.90
N VAL A 124 -24.68 1.96 22.13
CA VAL A 124 -23.42 2.54 22.62
C VAL A 124 -23.43 4.04 22.39
N SER A 125 -22.71 4.77 23.21
CA SER A 125 -22.66 6.24 23.13
C SER A 125 -21.42 6.67 22.35
N ILE A 126 -21.59 7.69 21.52
CA ILE A 126 -20.51 8.47 20.90
C ILE A 126 -20.84 9.92 21.24
N SER A 127 -19.97 10.58 21.99
CA SER A 127 -20.22 11.90 22.58
C SER A 127 -21.55 11.92 23.36
N GLU A 128 -22.47 12.78 23.03
CA GLU A 128 -23.75 12.93 23.72
C GLU A 128 -24.89 12.07 23.11
N SER A 129 -24.63 11.33 22.02
CA SER A 129 -25.63 10.59 21.27
C SER A 129 -25.45 9.06 21.43
N SER A 130 -26.55 8.33 21.25
CA SER A 130 -26.60 6.88 21.47
C SER A 130 -27.02 6.16 20.18
N TYR A 131 -26.27 5.15 19.76
CA TYR A 131 -26.43 4.46 18.48
C TYR A 131 -26.52 2.94 18.66
N SER A 132 -27.36 2.31 17.82
CA SER A 132 -27.44 0.85 17.74
C SER A 132 -26.29 0.28 16.89
N ALA A 133 -26.04 -1.03 16.98
CA ALA A 133 -25.09 -1.71 16.09
C ALA A 133 -25.42 -1.49 14.60
N THR A 134 -26.71 -1.46 14.24
CA THR A 134 -27.17 -1.24 12.87
C THR A 134 -26.83 0.15 12.38
N ASP A 135 -27.01 1.19 13.21
CA ASP A 135 -26.65 2.57 12.84
C ASP A 135 -25.14 2.69 12.56
N LEU A 136 -24.32 2.10 13.42
CA LEU A 136 -22.86 2.10 13.28
C LEU A 136 -22.40 1.29 12.06
N GLN A 137 -23.03 0.14 11.78
CA GLN A 137 -22.74 -0.67 10.60
C GLN A 137 -23.07 0.08 9.31
N THR A 138 -24.20 0.81 9.30
CA THR A 138 -24.61 1.67 8.18
C THR A 138 -23.58 2.78 7.95
N ALA A 139 -23.12 3.41 9.03
CA ALA A 139 -22.10 4.45 8.97
C ALA A 139 -20.76 3.89 8.43
N LEU A 140 -20.33 2.74 8.90
CA LEU A 140 -19.12 2.07 8.44
C LEU A 140 -19.17 1.74 6.94
N THR A 141 -20.29 1.18 6.48
CA THR A 141 -20.50 0.86 5.05
C THR A 141 -20.49 2.13 4.22
N ARG A 142 -21.13 3.20 4.69
CA ARG A 142 -21.16 4.51 4.02
C ARG A 142 -19.77 5.13 3.89
N ILE A 143 -18.93 5.04 4.92
CA ILE A 143 -17.55 5.50 4.91
C ILE A 143 -16.73 4.73 3.87
N LYS A 144 -16.82 3.39 3.85
CA LYS A 144 -16.13 2.54 2.87
C LYS A 144 -16.49 2.92 1.43
N GLN A 145 -17.76 3.20 1.16
CA GLN A 145 -18.23 3.67 -0.15
C GLN A 145 -17.63 5.03 -0.54
N GLU A 146 -17.47 5.95 0.41
CA GLU A 146 -16.86 7.25 0.12
C GLU A 146 -15.34 7.15 -0.09
N ILE A 147 -14.66 6.24 0.60
CA ILE A 147 -13.25 5.91 0.33
C ILE A 147 -13.11 5.40 -1.12
N GLU A 148 -13.95 4.44 -1.52
CA GLU A 148 -13.96 3.91 -2.89
C GLU A 148 -14.14 5.04 -3.92
N LYS A 149 -15.18 5.87 -3.74
CA LYS A 149 -15.46 7.00 -4.63
C LYS A 149 -14.33 8.02 -4.68
N ALA A 150 -13.71 8.32 -3.53
CA ALA A 150 -12.61 9.26 -3.45
C ALA A 150 -11.38 8.79 -4.25
N ILE A 151 -11.10 7.48 -4.24
CA ILE A 151 -9.98 6.87 -4.97
C ILE A 151 -10.31 6.80 -6.47
N ILE A 152 -11.48 6.26 -6.83
CA ILE A 152 -11.91 6.10 -8.23
C ILE A 152 -12.08 7.46 -8.92
N GLY A 153 -12.52 8.49 -8.19
CA GLY A 153 -12.69 9.85 -8.72
C GLY A 153 -11.37 10.57 -9.06
N CYS A 154 -10.22 10.02 -8.70
CA CYS A 154 -8.92 10.61 -9.01
C CYS A 154 -8.56 10.46 -10.49
N LYS A 155 -7.97 11.53 -11.05
CA LYS A 155 -7.38 11.49 -12.39
C LYS A 155 -5.97 10.89 -12.31
N VAL A 156 -5.91 9.58 -12.38
CA VAL A 156 -4.68 8.81 -12.15
C VAL A 156 -3.70 8.93 -13.31
N LYS A 157 -2.40 9.14 -12.98
CA LYS A 157 -1.26 9.12 -13.92
C LYS A 157 -0.42 7.88 -13.69
N ILE A 158 -0.62 6.84 -14.47
CA ILE A 158 0.02 5.52 -14.28
C ILE A 158 1.45 5.44 -14.82
N HIS A 159 1.98 6.49 -15.46
CA HIS A 159 3.27 6.45 -16.15
C HIS A 159 4.43 5.99 -15.26
N ASN A 160 4.54 6.53 -14.04
CA ASN A 160 5.62 6.19 -13.12
C ASN A 160 5.54 4.73 -12.65
N HIS A 161 4.32 4.20 -12.43
CA HIS A 161 4.12 2.80 -12.08
C HIS A 161 4.52 1.87 -13.22
N ARG A 162 4.17 2.20 -14.47
CA ARG A 162 4.61 1.46 -15.66
C ARG A 162 6.13 1.49 -15.80
N GLN A 163 6.78 2.64 -15.60
CA GLN A 163 8.23 2.77 -15.64
C GLN A 163 8.90 1.91 -14.56
N PHE A 164 8.37 1.91 -13.34
CA PHE A 164 8.83 1.08 -12.24
C PHE A 164 8.69 -0.42 -12.57
N ILE A 165 7.53 -0.88 -13.02
CA ILE A 165 7.29 -2.29 -13.41
C ILE A 165 8.25 -2.71 -14.52
N ARG A 166 8.43 -1.88 -15.54
CA ARG A 166 9.36 -2.16 -16.64
C ARG A 166 10.79 -2.29 -16.14
N ALA A 167 11.23 -1.39 -15.26
CA ALA A 167 12.57 -1.42 -14.69
C ALA A 167 12.79 -2.70 -13.85
N VAL A 168 11.87 -3.04 -12.95
CA VAL A 168 11.94 -4.24 -12.10
C VAL A 168 12.00 -5.52 -12.93
N HIS A 169 11.08 -5.69 -13.89
CA HIS A 169 11.02 -6.92 -14.69
C HIS A 169 12.16 -7.02 -15.71
N ASN A 170 12.70 -5.90 -16.21
CA ASN A 170 13.91 -5.93 -17.03
C ASN A 170 15.14 -6.36 -16.23
N LEU A 171 15.30 -5.92 -14.97
CA LEU A 171 16.36 -6.38 -14.09
C LEU A 171 16.28 -7.88 -13.82
N GLN A 172 15.06 -8.42 -13.67
CA GLN A 172 14.82 -9.84 -13.40
C GLN A 172 14.99 -10.73 -14.63
N SER A 173 14.70 -10.23 -15.82
CA SER A 173 14.74 -11.01 -17.06
C SER A 173 16.16 -11.45 -17.43
N GLY A 174 17.20 -10.77 -16.96
CA GLY A 174 18.61 -11.13 -17.12
C GLY A 174 18.98 -11.67 -18.50
N LYS A 175 20.14 -12.33 -18.62
CA LYS A 175 20.63 -12.93 -19.87
C LYS A 175 19.93 -14.27 -20.26
N THR A 176 19.08 -14.82 -19.40
CA THR A 176 18.47 -16.15 -19.57
C THR A 176 17.05 -16.13 -20.12
N GLY A 177 16.43 -14.97 -20.28
CA GLY A 177 15.08 -14.83 -20.85
C GLY A 177 13.90 -15.34 -19.99
N TYR A 178 14.17 -16.03 -18.90
CA TYR A 178 13.17 -16.46 -17.91
C TYR A 178 13.34 -15.63 -16.65
N GLY A 179 12.45 -14.66 -16.44
CA GLY A 179 12.43 -13.84 -15.23
C GLY A 179 12.00 -14.64 -14.00
N ARG A 180 12.49 -14.24 -12.84
CA ARG A 180 11.97 -14.75 -11.56
C ARG A 180 10.62 -14.10 -11.27
N THR A 181 9.74 -14.80 -10.58
CA THR A 181 8.49 -14.22 -10.08
C THR A 181 8.80 -13.14 -9.04
N VAL A 182 8.14 -11.99 -9.16
CA VAL A 182 8.24 -10.86 -8.22
C VAL A 182 6.98 -10.79 -7.37
N ASP A 183 7.13 -10.71 -6.05
CA ASP A 183 6.03 -10.61 -5.12
C ASP A 183 5.77 -9.14 -4.74
N TYR A 184 4.58 -8.64 -4.99
CA TYR A 184 4.13 -7.29 -4.64
C TYR A 184 3.11 -7.35 -3.51
N PHE A 185 3.53 -6.98 -2.31
CA PHE A 185 2.65 -6.76 -1.17
C PHE A 185 2.23 -5.29 -1.17
N THR A 186 0.94 -5.02 -1.18
CA THR A 186 0.45 -3.64 -1.16
C THR A 186 -0.55 -3.43 -0.04
N LEU A 187 -0.38 -2.32 0.67
CA LEU A 187 -1.30 -1.82 1.68
C LEU A 187 -2.36 -0.91 1.06
N ASN A 188 -2.19 -0.56 -0.23
CA ASN A 188 -3.04 0.38 -0.93
C ASN A 188 -4.33 -0.28 -1.42
N TYR A 189 -5.41 0.46 -1.39
CA TYR A 189 -6.72 0.03 -1.90
C TYR A 189 -6.86 0.15 -3.42
N ASP A 190 -6.02 0.97 -4.08
CA ASP A 190 -6.03 1.18 -5.53
C ASP A 190 -5.53 -0.04 -6.33
N THR A 191 -5.70 -0.01 -7.65
CA THR A 191 -5.29 -1.09 -8.58
C THR A 191 -4.08 -0.71 -9.45
N LEU A 192 -3.28 0.29 -9.02
CA LEU A 192 -2.20 0.84 -9.86
C LEU A 192 -1.13 -0.17 -10.26
N ILE A 193 -0.77 -1.08 -9.36
CA ILE A 193 0.25 -2.10 -9.63
C ILE A 193 -0.29 -3.15 -10.60
N GLU A 194 -1.51 -3.62 -10.38
CA GLU A 194 -2.18 -4.59 -11.27
C GLU A 194 -2.35 -4.02 -12.68
N ASP A 195 -2.78 -2.76 -12.77
CA ASP A 195 -2.94 -2.05 -14.04
C ASP A 195 -1.60 -1.83 -14.73
N ALA A 196 -0.56 -1.43 -13.99
CA ALA A 196 0.78 -1.23 -14.54
C ALA A 196 1.38 -2.54 -15.06
N LEU A 197 1.26 -3.66 -14.30
CA LEU A 197 1.70 -4.98 -14.72
C LEU A 197 1.00 -5.41 -16.02
N SER A 198 -0.32 -5.26 -16.07
CA SER A 198 -1.13 -5.61 -17.23
C SER A 198 -0.75 -4.77 -18.46
N LEU A 199 -0.55 -3.46 -18.30
CA LEU A 199 -0.13 -2.57 -19.39
C LEU A 199 1.29 -2.84 -19.89
N GLU A 200 2.19 -3.35 -19.05
CA GLU A 200 3.54 -3.78 -19.42
C GLU A 200 3.58 -5.25 -19.85
N LYS A 201 2.43 -5.93 -19.98
CA LYS A 201 2.30 -7.33 -20.44
C LYS A 201 3.01 -8.33 -19.53
N VAL A 202 3.07 -8.05 -18.25
CA VAL A 202 3.58 -8.95 -17.22
C VAL A 202 2.42 -9.83 -16.75
N SER A 203 2.55 -11.15 -16.83
CA SER A 203 1.54 -12.07 -16.32
C SER A 203 1.49 -12.00 -14.80
N LEU A 204 0.30 -11.78 -14.24
CA LEU A 204 0.13 -11.62 -12.80
C LEU A 204 -0.90 -12.61 -12.24
N ALA A 205 -0.73 -12.94 -10.95
CA ALA A 205 -1.74 -13.54 -10.09
C ALA A 205 -2.05 -12.59 -8.93
N ASP A 206 -3.33 -12.39 -8.65
CA ASP A 206 -3.84 -11.51 -7.60
C ASP A 206 -4.77 -12.25 -6.61
N GLY A 207 -4.78 -13.57 -6.66
CA GLY A 207 -5.65 -14.42 -5.82
C GLY A 207 -7.04 -14.63 -6.39
N PHE A 208 -7.36 -14.11 -7.59
CA PHE A 208 -8.65 -14.32 -8.23
C PHE A 208 -8.55 -15.16 -9.48
N ASN A 209 -9.54 -16.03 -9.68
CA ASN A 209 -9.85 -16.62 -10.96
C ASN A 209 -10.95 -15.81 -11.66
N GLY A 210 -11.02 -15.93 -12.98
CA GLY A 210 -11.91 -15.16 -13.83
C GLY A 210 -11.19 -13.99 -14.50
N GLY A 211 -11.95 -13.03 -15.00
CA GLY A 211 -11.41 -11.83 -15.67
C GLY A 211 -11.52 -10.60 -14.76
N VAL A 212 -12.03 -9.51 -15.33
CA VAL A 212 -12.31 -8.27 -14.60
C VAL A 212 -13.35 -8.48 -13.48
N THR A 213 -14.22 -9.46 -13.63
CA THR A 213 -15.09 -9.98 -12.57
C THR A 213 -14.61 -11.39 -12.24
N GLY A 214 -14.38 -11.68 -10.96
CA GLY A 214 -13.76 -12.93 -10.56
C GLY A 214 -14.14 -13.36 -9.13
N TRP A 215 -13.64 -14.52 -8.74
CA TRP A 215 -13.83 -15.09 -7.41
C TRP A 215 -12.49 -15.44 -6.79
N TRP A 216 -12.41 -15.33 -5.47
CA TRP A 216 -11.18 -15.64 -4.73
C TRP A 216 -10.78 -17.12 -4.89
N ASN A 217 -9.53 -17.33 -5.22
CA ASN A 217 -8.89 -18.63 -5.28
C ASN A 217 -7.38 -18.50 -4.98
N VAL A 218 -6.98 -18.79 -3.77
CA VAL A 218 -5.56 -18.69 -3.36
C VAL A 218 -4.62 -19.51 -4.24
N ASN A 219 -5.10 -20.61 -4.86
CA ASN A 219 -4.29 -21.41 -5.76
C ASN A 219 -3.91 -20.72 -7.07
N ALA A 220 -4.53 -19.58 -7.39
CA ALA A 220 -4.12 -18.74 -8.53
C ALA A 220 -2.64 -18.30 -8.41
N TYR A 221 -2.13 -18.13 -7.20
CA TYR A 221 -0.72 -17.80 -6.95
C TYR A 221 0.26 -18.92 -7.30
N ASN A 222 -0.20 -20.17 -7.48
CA ASN A 222 0.63 -21.33 -7.78
C ASN A 222 0.81 -21.60 -9.28
N SER A 223 0.28 -20.74 -10.17
CA SER A 223 0.44 -20.90 -11.60
C SER A 223 1.91 -20.75 -12.02
N ALA A 224 2.41 -21.67 -12.81
CA ALA A 224 3.80 -21.67 -13.27
C ALA A 224 4.15 -20.56 -14.28
N GLU A 225 3.14 -19.94 -14.89
CA GLU A 225 3.33 -18.92 -15.93
C GLU A 225 3.28 -17.49 -15.37
N VAL A 226 3.19 -17.35 -14.05
CA VAL A 226 3.05 -16.05 -13.39
C VAL A 226 4.42 -15.42 -13.17
N MET A 227 4.59 -14.20 -13.68
CA MET A 227 5.79 -13.39 -13.50
C MET A 227 5.68 -12.41 -12.30
N ALA A 228 4.47 -12.11 -11.87
CA ALA A 228 4.21 -11.24 -10.72
C ALA A 228 3.07 -11.80 -9.87
N LYS A 229 3.20 -11.69 -8.54
CA LYS A 229 2.10 -11.96 -7.61
C LYS A 229 1.77 -10.68 -6.87
N VAL A 230 0.50 -10.33 -6.81
CA VAL A 230 0.02 -9.13 -6.12
C VAL A 230 -0.84 -9.53 -4.93
N PHE A 231 -0.43 -9.10 -3.75
CA PHE A 231 -1.05 -9.43 -2.48
C PHE A 231 -1.62 -8.15 -1.85
N LYS A 232 -2.94 -7.99 -1.89
CA LYS A 232 -3.65 -6.82 -1.32
C LYS A 232 -3.92 -7.06 0.16
N ILE A 233 -2.99 -6.63 1.02
CA ILE A 233 -3.05 -6.92 2.46
C ILE A 233 -4.26 -6.28 3.14
N HIS A 234 -4.72 -5.15 2.64
CA HIS A 234 -5.85 -4.39 3.19
C HIS A 234 -7.11 -4.41 2.31
N GLY A 235 -7.19 -5.34 1.37
CA GLY A 235 -8.29 -5.39 0.41
C GLY A 235 -8.11 -4.39 -0.74
N SER A 236 -9.16 -4.18 -1.52
CA SER A 236 -9.11 -3.37 -2.73
C SER A 236 -10.47 -2.74 -3.03
N ILE A 237 -10.45 -1.60 -3.73
CA ILE A 237 -11.66 -0.89 -4.16
C ILE A 237 -12.52 -1.69 -5.14
N ASP A 238 -11.98 -2.70 -5.78
CA ASP A 238 -12.69 -3.60 -6.69
C ASP A 238 -13.12 -4.91 -6.02
N TRP A 239 -12.91 -5.07 -4.70
CA TRP A 239 -13.35 -6.23 -3.95
C TRP A 239 -14.67 -5.95 -3.22
N CYS A 240 -15.61 -6.89 -3.31
CA CYS A 240 -16.83 -6.85 -2.52
C CYS A 240 -17.22 -8.24 -2.04
N LEU A 241 -17.99 -8.29 -0.97
CA LEU A 241 -18.69 -9.47 -0.50
C LEU A 241 -20.14 -9.39 -1.02
N LEU A 242 -20.62 -10.44 -1.62
CA LEU A 242 -22.03 -10.60 -1.99
C LEU A 242 -22.74 -11.37 -0.87
N ASP A 243 -24.09 -11.22 -0.79
CA ASP A 243 -24.89 -11.75 0.34
C ASP A 243 -24.68 -13.25 0.61
N ASP A 244 -24.45 -14.05 -0.44
CA ASP A 244 -24.28 -15.50 -0.33
C ASP A 244 -22.80 -15.95 -0.29
N ASP A 245 -21.85 -15.03 -0.35
CA ASP A 245 -20.43 -15.34 -0.43
C ASP A 245 -19.73 -15.26 0.94
N VAL A 246 -18.86 -16.21 1.20
CA VAL A 246 -17.95 -16.19 2.35
C VAL A 246 -16.62 -15.51 2.01
N LEU A 247 -16.22 -15.54 0.73
CA LEU A 247 -14.98 -14.98 0.22
C LEU A 247 -15.25 -13.86 -0.77
N PRO A 248 -14.36 -12.88 -0.90
CA PRO A 248 -14.61 -11.73 -1.75
C PRO A 248 -14.68 -12.10 -3.24
N ARG A 249 -15.47 -11.32 -3.94
CA ARG A 249 -15.49 -11.23 -5.39
C ARG A 249 -14.73 -9.99 -5.84
N ARG A 250 -14.04 -10.11 -6.97
CA ARG A 250 -13.61 -8.93 -7.71
C ARG A 250 -14.75 -8.53 -8.63
N ILE A 251 -15.23 -7.30 -8.52
CA ILE A 251 -16.34 -6.79 -9.30
C ILE A 251 -15.86 -5.62 -10.15
N ARG A 252 -16.15 -5.68 -11.44
CA ARG A 252 -15.87 -4.57 -12.34
C ARG A 252 -16.56 -3.30 -11.87
N HIS A 253 -15.83 -2.21 -11.78
CA HIS A 253 -16.39 -0.91 -11.44
C HIS A 253 -17.54 -0.55 -12.37
N GLY A 254 -18.62 -0.02 -11.81
CA GLY A 254 -19.86 0.32 -12.52
C GLY A 254 -20.79 -0.86 -12.86
N LEU A 255 -20.41 -2.10 -12.52
CA LEU A 255 -21.34 -3.23 -12.58
C LEU A 255 -22.42 -3.04 -11.51
N LYS A 256 -23.67 -2.89 -11.94
CA LYS A 256 -24.82 -2.89 -11.04
C LYS A 256 -25.36 -4.30 -10.95
N ASP A 257 -25.52 -4.78 -9.75
CA ASP A 257 -26.16 -6.03 -9.41
C ASP A 257 -27.20 -5.76 -8.33
N ASP A 258 -28.33 -6.44 -8.37
CA ASP A 258 -29.39 -6.31 -7.36
C ASP A 258 -29.06 -7.03 -6.05
N THR A 259 -27.95 -7.80 -6.02
CA THR A 259 -27.42 -8.39 -4.80
C THR A 259 -26.70 -7.34 -3.94
N GLY A 260 -26.85 -7.44 -2.64
CA GLY A 260 -26.15 -6.58 -1.70
C GLY A 260 -24.64 -6.65 -1.93
N LYS A 261 -23.98 -5.48 -1.99
CA LYS A 261 -22.52 -5.37 -2.17
C LYS A 261 -21.91 -4.64 -0.99
N GLU A 262 -21.08 -5.33 -0.24
CA GLU A 262 -20.31 -4.71 0.81
C GLU A 262 -18.83 -4.58 0.37
N PRO A 263 -18.29 -3.33 0.29
CA PRO A 263 -16.87 -3.14 -0.04
C PRO A 263 -15.95 -3.85 0.95
N VAL A 264 -14.98 -4.61 0.45
CA VAL A 264 -14.00 -5.34 1.26
C VAL A 264 -12.72 -4.53 1.38
N LEU A 265 -12.72 -3.62 2.32
CA LEU A 265 -11.57 -2.83 2.71
C LEU A 265 -11.22 -3.11 4.15
N ILE A 266 -9.95 -3.31 4.44
CA ILE A 266 -9.43 -3.39 5.81
C ILE A 266 -8.59 -2.15 6.08
N TRP A 267 -8.74 -1.61 7.28
CA TRP A 267 -7.97 -0.47 7.78
C TRP A 267 -7.06 -0.87 8.94
N PRO A 268 -5.96 -0.15 9.15
CA PRO A 268 -5.05 -0.40 10.25
C PRO A 268 -5.66 -0.06 11.63
N ALA A 269 -6.12 -1.07 12.37
CA ALA A 269 -6.64 -0.89 13.70
C ALA A 269 -6.36 -2.07 14.63
N ALA A 270 -6.60 -1.87 15.91
CA ALA A 270 -6.51 -2.91 16.95
C ALA A 270 -7.37 -4.14 16.65
N THR A 271 -8.47 -3.97 15.91
CA THR A 271 -9.37 -5.04 15.44
C THR A 271 -8.79 -5.89 14.30
N LYS A 272 -7.72 -5.45 13.63
CA LYS A 272 -7.07 -6.15 12.52
C LYS A 272 -6.61 -7.54 12.82
N TYR A 273 -6.17 -7.79 14.03
CA TYR A 273 -5.77 -9.13 14.40
C TYR A 273 -6.94 -10.13 14.22
N ARG A 274 -8.18 -9.68 14.41
CA ARG A 274 -9.38 -10.50 14.17
C ARG A 274 -9.73 -10.62 12.68
N GLU A 275 -9.65 -9.54 11.93
CA GLU A 275 -9.96 -9.51 10.50
C GLU A 275 -8.85 -10.20 9.68
N SER A 276 -7.59 -9.99 10.03
CA SER A 276 -6.46 -10.65 9.37
C SER A 276 -6.40 -12.17 9.59
N GLN A 277 -7.18 -12.71 10.53
CA GLN A 277 -7.35 -14.16 10.73
C GLN A 277 -8.48 -14.75 9.89
N ARG A 278 -9.23 -13.93 9.15
CA ARG A 278 -10.25 -14.40 8.21
C ARG A 278 -9.68 -14.43 6.80
N ASP A 279 -10.08 -15.41 6.03
CA ASP A 279 -9.79 -15.46 4.61
C ASP A 279 -10.53 -14.31 3.86
N PRO A 280 -9.90 -13.69 2.89
CA PRO A 280 -8.64 -14.04 2.22
C PRO A 280 -7.37 -13.52 2.94
N PHE A 281 -7.49 -12.67 3.93
CA PHE A 281 -6.36 -11.95 4.55
C PHE A 281 -5.40 -12.86 5.30
N ALA A 282 -5.93 -13.88 5.98
CA ALA A 282 -5.09 -14.90 6.61
C ALA A 282 -4.22 -15.64 5.59
N GLN A 283 -4.78 -15.96 4.43
CA GLN A 283 -4.04 -16.59 3.33
C GLN A 283 -2.97 -15.66 2.77
N ILE A 284 -3.30 -14.38 2.53
CA ILE A 284 -2.37 -13.35 2.04
C ILE A 284 -1.20 -13.15 3.00
N LEU A 285 -1.46 -13.00 4.30
CA LEU A 285 -0.42 -12.87 5.31
C LEU A 285 0.45 -14.13 5.41
N ASN A 286 -0.14 -15.31 5.24
CA ASN A 286 0.63 -16.55 5.19
C ASN A 286 1.56 -16.60 3.97
N GLU A 287 1.13 -16.15 2.80
CA GLU A 287 2.00 -16.01 1.63
C GLU A 287 3.14 -15.00 1.89
N MET A 288 2.85 -13.85 2.51
CA MET A 288 3.87 -12.88 2.92
C MET A 288 4.91 -13.52 3.85
N ARG A 289 4.46 -14.27 4.87
CA ARG A 289 5.37 -14.99 5.78
C ARG A 289 6.26 -16.00 5.06
N LYS A 290 5.71 -16.75 4.10
CA LYS A 290 6.48 -17.71 3.28
C LYS A 290 7.53 -17.00 2.44
N THR A 291 7.18 -15.89 1.79
CA THR A 291 8.12 -15.09 0.99
C THR A 291 9.23 -14.52 1.85
N LEU A 292 8.90 -13.93 3.01
CA LEU A 292 9.88 -13.24 3.86
C LEU A 292 10.73 -14.19 4.74
N ARG A 293 10.39 -15.48 4.82
CA ARG A 293 11.13 -16.51 5.55
C ARG A 293 11.57 -17.64 4.61
N PRO A 294 12.40 -17.33 3.61
CA PRO A 294 12.76 -18.32 2.61
C PRO A 294 13.59 -19.45 3.22
N PRO A 295 13.31 -20.72 2.88
CA PRO A 295 14.05 -21.85 3.46
C PRO A 295 15.45 -21.99 2.91
N GLN A 296 15.74 -21.52 1.70
CA GLN A 296 17.01 -21.76 1.01
C GLN A 296 17.57 -20.55 0.28
N ASN A 297 16.74 -19.74 -0.40
CA ASN A 297 17.20 -18.65 -1.25
C ASN A 297 17.18 -17.33 -0.48
N GLU A 298 18.00 -16.37 -0.91
CA GLU A 298 17.92 -15.00 -0.42
C GLU A 298 16.74 -14.27 -1.04
N VAL A 299 16.11 -13.38 -0.25
CA VAL A 299 15.03 -12.48 -0.68
C VAL A 299 15.41 -11.05 -0.32
N ILE A 300 15.20 -10.15 -1.27
CA ILE A 300 15.28 -8.71 -1.05
C ILE A 300 13.86 -8.15 -0.97
N LEU A 301 13.49 -7.63 0.19
CA LEU A 301 12.25 -6.88 0.36
C LEU A 301 12.53 -5.39 0.24
N THR A 302 11.95 -4.73 -0.76
CA THR A 302 12.00 -3.27 -0.88
C THR A 302 10.71 -2.66 -0.35
N ILE A 303 10.81 -1.80 0.66
CA ILE A 303 9.69 -1.07 1.27
C ILE A 303 9.71 0.37 0.78
N ILE A 304 8.62 0.84 0.19
CA ILE A 304 8.50 2.20 -0.31
C ILE A 304 7.10 2.78 -0.11
N GLY A 305 7.04 4.06 0.26
CA GLY A 305 5.77 4.76 0.49
C GLY A 305 5.00 4.28 1.72
N TYR A 306 5.63 3.54 2.62
CA TYR A 306 5.05 3.04 3.86
C TYR A 306 5.55 3.86 5.04
N SER A 307 4.62 4.31 5.88
CA SER A 307 4.90 5.19 7.04
C SER A 307 5.32 4.43 8.31
N PHE A 308 5.28 3.10 8.30
CA PHE A 308 5.45 2.25 9.49
C PHE A 308 4.42 2.49 10.60
N GLY A 309 3.25 3.06 10.26
CA GLY A 309 2.14 3.27 11.20
C GLY A 309 1.37 2.01 11.56
N ASP A 310 1.52 0.93 10.80
CA ASP A 310 0.75 -0.29 10.92
C ASP A 310 1.48 -1.33 11.79
N SER A 311 1.12 -1.40 13.07
CA SER A 311 1.82 -2.20 14.06
C SER A 311 1.89 -3.69 13.74
N HIS A 312 0.83 -4.27 13.16
CA HIS A 312 0.83 -5.71 12.85
C HIS A 312 1.76 -6.05 11.68
N ILE A 313 1.85 -5.20 10.66
CA ILE A 313 2.83 -5.36 9.57
C ILE A 313 4.25 -5.18 10.11
N ASN A 314 4.48 -4.20 10.99
CA ASN A 314 5.77 -4.00 11.63
C ASN A 314 6.22 -5.24 12.42
N VAL A 315 5.29 -5.90 13.13
CA VAL A 315 5.57 -7.16 13.84
C VAL A 315 5.94 -8.28 12.88
N GLU A 316 5.23 -8.43 11.75
CA GLU A 316 5.55 -9.44 10.73
C GLU A 316 6.94 -9.20 10.11
N LEU A 317 7.27 -7.97 9.78
CA LEU A 317 8.58 -7.59 9.23
C LEU A 317 9.71 -7.86 10.23
N ASN A 318 9.53 -7.45 11.49
CA ASN A 318 10.52 -7.66 12.54
C ASN A 318 10.74 -9.15 12.83
N THR A 319 9.66 -9.93 12.86
CA THR A 319 9.72 -11.38 13.05
C THR A 319 10.40 -12.06 11.86
N ALA A 320 10.12 -11.61 10.64
CA ALA A 320 10.77 -12.12 9.44
C ALA A 320 12.29 -11.89 9.47
N LEU A 321 12.75 -10.69 9.85
CA LEU A 321 14.19 -10.41 10.02
C LEU A 321 14.84 -11.32 11.06
N LEU A 322 14.15 -11.61 12.18
CA LEU A 322 14.66 -12.50 13.23
C LEU A 322 14.76 -13.96 12.77
N GLU A 323 13.80 -14.44 11.99
CA GLU A 323 13.65 -15.85 11.63
C GLU A 323 14.29 -16.22 10.28
N ALA A 324 14.58 -15.24 9.44
CA ALA A 324 15.15 -15.49 8.11
C ALA A 324 16.61 -15.98 8.12
N ASP A 325 17.29 -15.96 9.26
CA ASP A 325 18.67 -16.44 9.43
C ASP A 325 19.64 -15.84 8.39
N GLY A 326 19.53 -14.52 8.20
CA GLY A 326 20.36 -13.75 7.25
C GLY A 326 19.92 -13.82 5.77
N ARG A 327 18.88 -14.58 5.44
CA ARG A 327 18.41 -14.73 4.06
C ARG A 327 17.40 -13.64 3.63
N LEU A 328 17.02 -12.74 4.52
CA LEU A 328 16.19 -11.59 4.22
C LEU A 328 17.00 -10.32 4.31
N THR A 329 17.07 -9.56 3.22
CA THR A 329 17.57 -8.18 3.22
C THR A 329 16.41 -7.23 3.02
N ILE A 330 16.29 -6.22 3.86
CA ILE A 330 15.26 -5.18 3.73
C ILE A 330 15.91 -3.89 3.24
N ILE A 331 15.37 -3.35 2.14
CA ILE A 331 15.69 -2.02 1.62
C ILE A 331 14.50 -1.12 1.95
N VAL A 332 14.74 0.00 2.62
CA VAL A 332 13.71 0.96 2.99
C VAL A 332 13.95 2.28 2.26
N CYS A 333 12.96 2.75 1.50
CA CYS A 333 12.94 4.08 0.92
C CYS A 333 11.92 4.93 1.71
N THR A 334 12.42 5.90 2.51
CA THR A 334 11.60 6.65 3.47
C THR A 334 11.75 8.16 3.35
N GLU A 335 10.63 8.88 3.52
CA GLU A 335 10.61 10.35 3.60
C GLU A 335 11.21 10.90 4.89
N LEU A 336 11.42 10.07 5.91
CA LEU A 336 12.08 10.50 7.14
C LEU A 336 13.46 11.08 6.82
N GLU A 337 13.87 12.11 7.54
CA GLU A 337 15.22 12.69 7.36
C GLU A 337 16.31 11.68 7.70
N LYS A 338 16.13 10.97 8.80
CA LYS A 338 17.02 9.92 9.31
C LYS A 338 16.19 8.76 9.88
N PRO A 339 16.79 7.58 10.08
CA PRO A 339 16.09 6.49 10.75
C PRO A 339 15.55 6.92 12.12
N ASP A 340 14.26 6.62 12.37
CA ASP A 340 13.59 6.88 13.63
C ASP A 340 12.71 5.67 14.01
N GLY A 341 12.33 5.54 15.28
CA GLY A 341 11.47 4.47 15.78
C GLY A 341 11.97 3.08 15.40
N LEU A 342 11.15 2.30 14.68
CA LEU A 342 11.47 0.95 14.23
C LEU A 342 12.70 0.92 13.31
N LEU A 343 12.83 1.90 12.42
CA LEU A 343 13.96 1.97 11.48
C LEU A 343 15.27 2.25 12.18
N ASN A 344 15.27 3.08 13.23
CA ASN A 344 16.44 3.30 14.06
C ASN A 344 16.84 2.03 14.82
N ASN A 345 15.85 1.27 15.34
CA ASN A 345 16.11 -0.02 15.95
C ASN A 345 16.77 -1.00 14.96
N TRP A 346 16.25 -1.12 13.74
CA TRP A 346 16.83 -1.98 12.71
C TRP A 346 18.24 -1.56 12.29
N HIS A 347 18.51 -0.26 12.25
CA HIS A 347 19.84 0.27 11.90
C HIS A 347 20.88 0.04 13.00
N THR A 348 20.50 0.08 14.27
CA THR A 348 21.42 0.02 15.41
C THR A 348 21.58 -1.37 16.03
N GLU A 349 20.54 -2.21 15.95
CA GLU A 349 20.56 -3.56 16.53
C GLU A 349 21.54 -4.48 15.77
N PRO A 350 22.55 -5.09 16.44
CA PRO A 350 23.55 -5.92 15.81
C PRO A 350 23.00 -7.07 14.95
N ARG A 351 21.82 -7.60 15.30
CA ARG A 351 21.18 -8.69 14.56
C ARG A 351 20.57 -8.26 13.24
N PHE A 352 20.27 -6.97 13.06
CA PHE A 352 19.55 -6.46 11.90
C PHE A 352 20.36 -5.56 10.99
N LYS A 353 21.28 -4.78 11.56
CA LYS A 353 21.98 -3.70 10.86
C LYS A 353 22.68 -4.11 9.56
N GLU A 354 23.16 -5.35 9.46
CA GLU A 354 23.82 -5.88 8.26
C GLU A 354 22.81 -6.28 7.17
N HIS A 355 21.55 -6.46 7.55
CA HIS A 355 20.47 -6.92 6.66
C HIS A 355 19.48 -5.80 6.30
N VAL A 356 19.71 -4.57 6.79
CA VAL A 356 18.82 -3.43 6.51
C VAL A 356 19.58 -2.29 5.87
N ARG A 357 19.05 -1.73 4.81
CA ARG A 357 19.54 -0.55 4.10
C ARG A 357 18.45 0.49 4.03
N ILE A 358 18.74 1.70 4.51
CA ILE A 358 17.74 2.77 4.62
C ILE A 358 18.18 3.95 3.74
N TYR A 359 17.39 4.21 2.71
CA TYR A 359 17.48 5.35 1.81
C TYR A 359 16.52 6.43 2.32
N ALA A 360 17.01 7.23 3.24
CA ALA A 360 16.24 8.30 3.87
C ALA A 360 16.40 9.63 3.12
N ARG A 361 15.50 10.59 3.36
CA ARG A 361 15.53 11.91 2.72
C ARG A 361 16.83 12.66 2.92
N ARG A 362 17.55 12.46 4.04
CA ARG A 362 18.81 13.13 4.38
C ARG A 362 19.99 12.18 4.48
N GLY A 363 19.94 11.01 3.86
CA GLY A 363 21.10 10.13 3.88
C GLY A 363 20.85 8.68 3.54
N PHE A 364 21.93 7.92 3.49
CA PHE A 364 21.96 6.47 3.38
C PHE A 364 22.53 5.87 4.67
N PHE A 365 21.87 4.83 5.18
CA PHE A 365 22.21 4.20 6.47
C PHE A 365 22.22 2.67 6.31
N HIS A 366 23.40 2.07 6.51
CA HIS A 366 23.58 0.62 6.49
C HIS A 366 24.76 0.22 7.38
N SER A 367 24.50 -0.52 8.43
CA SER A 367 25.52 -0.94 9.39
C SER A 367 26.38 0.25 9.90
N THR A 368 27.68 0.23 9.66
CA THR A 368 28.61 1.33 9.96
C THR A 368 28.77 2.33 8.81
N ASN A 369 28.23 2.02 7.64
CA ASN A 369 28.28 2.90 6.48
C ASN A 369 27.11 3.88 6.53
N THR A 370 27.40 5.12 6.93
CA THR A 370 26.41 6.20 6.98
C THR A 370 26.88 7.36 6.12
N ILE A 371 26.04 7.79 5.19
CA ILE A 371 26.30 8.94 4.33
C ILE A 371 25.18 9.95 4.58
N GLU A 372 25.50 11.01 5.32
CA GLU A 372 24.54 12.08 5.61
C GLU A 372 24.57 13.18 4.54
N SER A 373 23.44 13.85 4.37
CA SER A 373 23.26 14.99 3.45
C SER A 373 22.60 16.16 4.15
N ASN A 374 23.02 17.37 3.78
CA ASN A 374 22.36 18.61 4.17
C ASN A 374 21.22 18.99 3.19
N GLU A 375 21.15 18.30 2.04
CA GLU A 375 20.14 18.51 1.02
C GLU A 375 19.20 17.30 0.97
N ASP A 376 17.98 17.52 0.50
CA ASP A 376 17.02 16.45 0.30
C ASP A 376 17.43 15.56 -0.87
N LEU A 377 17.53 14.26 -0.60
CA LEU A 377 17.84 13.22 -1.58
C LEU A 377 16.53 12.58 -2.03
N PRO A 378 16.22 12.57 -3.34
CA PRO A 378 14.91 12.15 -3.82
C PRO A 378 14.72 10.62 -3.94
N TRP A 379 15.68 9.80 -3.63
CA TRP A 379 15.67 8.33 -3.80
C TRP A 379 14.58 7.60 -3.03
N TRP A 380 13.95 8.25 -2.03
CA TRP A 380 12.80 7.70 -1.31
C TRP A 380 11.48 7.83 -2.08
N LYS A 381 11.44 8.65 -3.13
CA LYS A 381 10.26 8.85 -3.96
C LYS A 381 10.07 7.67 -4.91
N PHE A 382 8.83 7.21 -5.05
CA PHE A 382 8.51 6.06 -5.90
C PHE A 382 8.91 6.27 -7.37
N GLU A 383 8.62 7.43 -7.94
CA GLU A 383 8.97 7.80 -9.30
C GLU A 383 10.49 7.85 -9.53
N VAL A 384 11.25 8.26 -8.54
CA VAL A 384 12.71 8.32 -8.61
C VAL A 384 13.30 6.91 -8.50
N LEU A 385 12.78 6.06 -7.62
CA LEU A 385 13.21 4.67 -7.53
C LEU A 385 13.05 3.97 -8.88
N GLY A 386 11.90 4.10 -9.54
CA GLY A 386 11.68 3.52 -10.88
C GLY A 386 12.70 3.98 -11.93
N ARG A 387 13.11 5.25 -11.88
CA ARG A 387 14.14 5.81 -12.76
C ARG A 387 15.53 5.25 -12.46
N LEU A 388 15.93 5.19 -11.20
CA LEU A 388 17.21 4.62 -10.77
C LEU A 388 17.33 3.15 -11.17
N LEU A 389 16.29 2.35 -10.97
CA LEU A 389 16.24 0.95 -11.38
C LEU A 389 16.27 0.80 -12.91
N GLY A 390 15.74 1.78 -13.65
CA GLY A 390 15.83 1.87 -15.10
C GLY A 390 17.21 2.32 -15.63
N GLY A 391 18.19 2.58 -14.73
CA GLY A 391 19.55 2.95 -15.09
C GLY A 391 19.76 4.44 -15.31
N GLU A 392 18.81 5.31 -15.00
CA GLU A 392 19.01 6.75 -15.03
C GLU A 392 19.97 7.16 -13.91
N ARG A 393 20.89 8.07 -14.22
CA ARG A 393 21.93 8.59 -13.30
C ARG A 393 21.91 10.11 -13.26
#